data_322e87a105c0defb440866745b09c596
#
_entry.id   322e87a105c0defb440866745b09c596
#
_cell.length_a   1.000
_cell.length_b   1.000
_cell.length_c   1.000
_cell.angle_alpha   90.00
_cell.angle_beta   90.00
_cell.angle_gamma   90.00
#
_symmetry.space_group_name_H-M   'P 1'
#
loop_
_entity.id
_entity.type
_entity.pdbx_description
1 polymer ?
#
loop_
_entity_poly.entity_id
_entity_poly.type
_entity_poly.pdbx_seq_one_letter_code
_entity_poly.pdbx_strand_id
1 'polypeptide(L)'
;MSSASENPSSRDDEGYANESHDVRIPPIGLAGILQIPKNAYALVAFAHGSGSSRLSPRNTVVARALNDRGIATLLFDLLTSAEEADSVNVFNIPLLADRLVDAVHWIDGQASVAKLPLGLFGASTGAAAALVAAAKLPRRIGAVVSRGGRPDLAGDALDKVPAPTLLIVGGADFGVIELNEQALARLRAPKALEIVLGASHLFPEPGALKAVIDLAGTWFERHLGTTSAERRRTARTKD
;
A
#
# COMPACT_ATOMS: atom_id res chain seq x y z
N MET A 1 4.45 -55.78 32.80
CA MET A 1 4.86 -54.42 33.23
C MET A 1 5.05 -53.59 31.96
N SER A 2 3.99 -52.88 31.60
CA SER A 2 3.95 -52.08 30.38
C SER A 2 4.10 -50.63 30.78
N SER A 3 5.18 -49.98 30.34
CA SER A 3 5.38 -48.55 30.53
C SER A 3 4.84 -47.81 29.31
N ALA A 4 3.71 -47.14 29.48
CA ALA A 4 3.19 -46.20 28.54
C ALA A 4 4.08 -44.97 28.54
N SER A 5 4.66 -44.64 27.40
CA SER A 5 5.32 -43.36 27.14
C SER A 5 4.27 -42.32 26.77
N GLU A 6 4.02 -41.39 27.67
CA GLU A 6 3.23 -40.19 27.39
C GLU A 6 3.97 -39.31 26.40
N ASN A 7 3.27 -39.02 25.31
CA ASN A 7 3.68 -38.07 24.28
C ASN A 7 3.33 -36.67 24.79
N PRO A 8 4.28 -35.73 24.94
CA PRO A 8 3.92 -34.38 25.35
C PRO A 8 3.18 -33.66 24.22
N SER A 9 1.96 -33.30 24.55
CA SER A 9 1.01 -32.54 23.74
C SER A 9 1.66 -31.36 23.04
N SER A 10 1.31 -31.25 21.78
CA SER A 10 1.37 -30.06 20.95
C SER A 10 0.80 -28.86 21.71
N ARG A 11 1.67 -27.99 22.23
CA ARG A 11 1.28 -26.68 22.73
C ARG A 11 1.10 -25.74 21.53
N ASP A 12 -0.13 -25.41 21.31
CA ASP A 12 -0.67 -24.11 20.89
C ASP A 12 0.26 -23.26 20.02
N ASP A 13 0.27 -23.59 18.75
CA ASP A 13 0.59 -22.65 17.68
C ASP A 13 -0.70 -21.85 17.38
N GLU A 14 -1.21 -21.10 18.38
CA GLU A 14 -2.16 -20.01 18.15
C GLU A 14 -1.41 -18.85 17.49
N GLY A 15 -0.83 -19.17 16.32
CA GLY A 15 -0.19 -18.21 15.45
C GLY A 15 -1.23 -17.19 15.01
N TYR A 16 -0.95 -15.95 15.25
CA TYR A 16 -1.54 -14.69 14.83
C TYR A 16 -2.32 -14.81 13.51
N ALA A 17 -3.55 -15.28 13.55
CA ALA A 17 -4.40 -15.40 12.38
C ALA A 17 -4.83 -13.98 11.98
N ASN A 18 -4.15 -13.41 10.98
CA ASN A 18 -4.63 -12.23 10.27
C ASN A 18 -5.96 -12.60 9.60
N GLU A 19 -7.02 -11.84 9.86
CA GLU A 19 -8.27 -12.03 9.13
C GLU A 19 -8.05 -11.64 7.67
N SER A 20 -8.33 -12.58 6.75
CA SER A 20 -8.24 -12.37 5.31
C SER A 20 -9.61 -12.54 4.68
N HIS A 21 -10.07 -11.53 3.96
CA HIS A 21 -11.39 -11.48 3.34
C HIS A 21 -11.26 -11.24 1.84
N ASP A 22 -11.84 -12.13 1.03
CA ASP A 22 -12.10 -11.83 -0.37
C ASP A 22 -13.25 -10.83 -0.46
N VAL A 23 -13.02 -9.72 -1.17
CA VAL A 23 -13.98 -8.62 -1.24
C VAL A 23 -14.31 -8.25 -2.68
N ARG A 24 -15.44 -7.54 -2.84
CA ARG A 24 -15.84 -6.94 -4.12
C ARG A 24 -16.06 -5.46 -3.93
N ILE A 25 -15.35 -4.64 -4.70
CA ILE A 25 -15.39 -3.18 -4.62
C ILE A 25 -16.38 -2.64 -5.65
N PRO A 26 -17.46 -1.96 -5.20
CA PRO A 26 -18.41 -1.33 -6.11
C PRO A 26 -17.76 -0.13 -6.83
N PRO A 27 -18.41 0.40 -7.91
CA PRO A 27 -19.70 -0.05 -8.46
C PRO A 27 -19.60 -1.29 -9.35
N ILE A 28 -18.43 -1.59 -9.91
CA ILE A 28 -18.27 -2.65 -10.91
C ILE A 28 -17.86 -4.01 -10.34
N GLY A 29 -17.66 -4.12 -9.02
CA GLY A 29 -17.35 -5.38 -8.35
C GLY A 29 -15.90 -5.84 -8.52
N LEU A 30 -14.93 -4.91 -8.51
CA LEU A 30 -13.51 -5.23 -8.59
C LEU A 30 -13.09 -6.19 -7.47
N ALA A 31 -12.38 -7.25 -7.85
CA ALA A 31 -11.92 -8.24 -6.88
C ALA A 31 -10.81 -7.68 -6.00
N GLY A 32 -10.88 -7.96 -4.71
CA GLY A 32 -9.88 -7.53 -3.75
C GLY A 32 -9.66 -8.54 -2.64
N ILE A 33 -8.56 -8.37 -1.90
CA ILE A 33 -8.18 -9.13 -0.71
C ILE A 33 -7.90 -8.09 0.38
N LEU A 34 -8.74 -8.07 1.42
CA LEU A 34 -8.56 -7.24 2.60
C LEU A 34 -7.96 -8.11 3.71
N GLN A 35 -6.79 -7.72 4.22
CA GLN A 35 -6.13 -8.38 5.35
C GLN A 35 -6.08 -7.43 6.54
N ILE A 36 -6.58 -7.90 7.69
CA ILE A 36 -6.69 -7.09 8.91
C ILE A 36 -5.93 -7.80 10.05
N PRO A 37 -4.75 -7.31 10.43
CA PRO A 37 -4.08 -7.76 11.66
C PRO A 37 -4.93 -7.46 12.90
N LYS A 38 -4.83 -8.31 13.92
CA LYS A 38 -5.63 -8.20 15.17
C LYS A 38 -5.61 -6.82 15.83
N ASN A 39 -4.49 -6.11 15.73
CA ASN A 39 -4.30 -4.77 16.32
C ASN A 39 -4.02 -3.73 15.23
N ALA A 40 -4.72 -3.79 14.11
CA ALA A 40 -4.52 -2.85 13.03
C ALA A 40 -4.76 -1.40 13.50
N TYR A 41 -3.78 -0.55 13.28
CA TYR A 41 -3.84 0.88 13.61
C TYR A 41 -3.91 1.79 12.38
N ALA A 42 -3.67 1.26 11.20
CA ALA A 42 -3.73 1.94 9.92
C ALA A 42 -4.12 0.96 8.82
N LEU A 43 -4.47 1.45 7.63
CA LEU A 43 -4.72 0.65 6.44
C LEU A 43 -3.94 1.23 5.26
N VAL A 44 -3.41 0.36 4.38
CA VAL A 44 -2.79 0.74 3.11
C VAL A 44 -3.50 0.04 1.95
N ALA A 45 -4.02 0.83 1.01
CA ALA A 45 -4.58 0.31 -0.24
C ALA A 45 -3.50 0.32 -1.34
N PHE A 46 -3.45 -0.76 -2.12
CA PHE A 46 -2.43 -1.00 -3.13
C PHE A 46 -2.94 -0.72 -4.54
N ALA A 47 -2.20 0.09 -5.29
CA ALA A 47 -2.37 0.29 -6.72
C ALA A 47 -1.26 -0.44 -7.47
N HIS A 48 -1.60 -1.54 -8.13
CA HIS A 48 -0.65 -2.30 -8.93
C HIS A 48 -0.30 -1.57 -10.24
N GLY A 49 0.82 -1.96 -10.86
CA GLY A 49 1.23 -1.45 -12.16
C GLY A 49 0.55 -2.15 -13.33
N SER A 50 0.82 -1.68 -14.54
CA SER A 50 0.36 -2.27 -15.79
C SER A 50 0.76 -3.74 -15.91
N GLY A 51 -0.13 -4.60 -16.42
CA GLY A 51 0.10 -6.05 -16.56
C GLY A 51 0.24 -6.78 -15.23
N SER A 52 -0.25 -6.22 -14.13
CA SER A 52 -0.24 -6.80 -12.79
C SER A 52 -1.66 -6.86 -12.21
N SER A 53 -1.82 -7.41 -11.02
CA SER A 53 -3.13 -7.56 -10.36
C SER A 53 -2.98 -7.54 -8.83
N ARG A 54 -4.10 -7.71 -8.12
CA ARG A 54 -4.11 -7.95 -6.67
C ARG A 54 -3.24 -9.14 -6.22
N LEU A 55 -2.93 -10.07 -7.14
CA LEU A 55 -2.11 -11.25 -6.89
C LEU A 55 -0.61 -11.03 -7.16
N SER A 56 -0.18 -9.80 -7.42
CA SER A 56 1.23 -9.44 -7.64
C SER A 56 2.11 -10.03 -6.54
N PRO A 57 3.07 -10.94 -6.83
CA PRO A 57 3.91 -11.54 -5.81
C PRO A 57 4.67 -10.49 -4.98
N ARG A 58 5.20 -9.45 -5.63
CA ARG A 58 5.94 -8.37 -4.96
C ARG A 58 5.04 -7.54 -4.04
N ASN A 59 3.86 -7.14 -4.50
CA ASN A 59 2.92 -6.39 -3.65
C ASN A 59 2.42 -7.25 -2.48
N THR A 60 2.20 -8.56 -2.70
CA THR A 60 1.81 -9.50 -1.64
C THR A 60 2.88 -9.60 -0.55
N VAL A 61 4.17 -9.64 -0.93
CA VAL A 61 5.28 -9.68 0.05
C VAL A 61 5.34 -8.38 0.84
N VAL A 62 5.20 -7.21 0.18
CA VAL A 62 5.14 -5.92 0.87
C VAL A 62 3.93 -5.84 1.80
N ALA A 63 2.75 -6.26 1.33
CA ALA A 63 1.51 -6.25 2.13
C ALA A 63 1.64 -7.11 3.40
N ARG A 64 2.17 -8.33 3.29
CA ARG A 64 2.42 -9.19 4.44
C ARG A 64 3.35 -8.53 5.46
N ALA A 65 4.44 -7.93 5.00
CA ALA A 65 5.37 -7.23 5.89
C ALA A 65 4.74 -6.00 6.57
N LEU A 66 3.78 -5.32 5.92
CA LEU A 66 2.98 -4.27 6.54
C LEU A 66 1.98 -4.85 7.56
N ASN A 67 1.37 -6.01 7.27
CA ASN A 67 0.51 -6.69 8.23
C ASN A 67 1.28 -7.08 9.50
N ASP A 68 2.51 -7.57 9.38
CA ASP A 68 3.39 -7.89 10.52
C ASP A 68 3.69 -6.66 11.39
N ARG A 69 3.59 -5.46 10.81
CA ARG A 69 3.73 -4.17 11.51
C ARG A 69 2.40 -3.63 12.07
N GLY A 70 1.30 -4.37 11.96
CA GLY A 70 -0.03 -3.97 12.42
C GLY A 70 -0.73 -2.97 11.47
N ILE A 71 -0.38 -2.96 10.20
CA ILE A 71 -1.04 -2.15 9.17
C ILE A 71 -1.92 -3.08 8.33
N ALA A 72 -3.22 -2.85 8.31
CA ALA A 72 -4.15 -3.56 7.44
C ALA A 72 -3.84 -3.26 5.97
N THR A 73 -4.15 -4.17 5.06
CA THR A 73 -3.86 -3.99 3.64
C THR A 73 -5.04 -4.39 2.76
N LEU A 74 -5.28 -3.60 1.71
CA LEU A 74 -6.21 -3.91 0.65
C LEU A 74 -5.45 -4.02 -0.67
N LEU A 75 -5.35 -5.24 -1.22
CA LEU A 75 -4.89 -5.49 -2.57
C LEU A 75 -6.12 -5.72 -3.44
N PHE A 76 -6.28 -4.97 -4.52
CA PHE A 76 -7.43 -5.13 -5.41
C PHE A 76 -7.03 -4.87 -6.88
N ASP A 77 -7.81 -5.39 -7.80
CA ASP A 77 -7.61 -5.17 -9.22
C ASP A 77 -8.14 -3.79 -9.59
N LEU A 78 -7.36 -3.00 -10.32
CA LEU A 78 -7.76 -1.65 -10.75
C LEU A 78 -8.69 -1.67 -11.97
N LEU A 79 -8.72 -2.78 -12.70
CA LEU A 79 -9.52 -3.01 -13.90
C LEU A 79 -10.18 -4.38 -13.82
N THR A 80 -11.30 -4.54 -14.51
CA THR A 80 -11.84 -5.87 -14.82
C THR A 80 -11.02 -6.52 -15.92
N SER A 81 -11.08 -7.84 -16.05
CA SER A 81 -10.38 -8.56 -17.14
C SER A 81 -10.79 -8.07 -18.54
N ALA A 82 -12.04 -7.61 -18.70
CA ALA A 82 -12.52 -7.05 -19.96
C ALA A 82 -11.91 -5.67 -20.24
N GLU A 83 -11.78 -4.82 -19.22
CA GLU A 83 -11.12 -3.50 -19.34
C GLU A 83 -9.62 -3.64 -19.58
N GLU A 84 -8.96 -4.63 -18.95
CA GLU A 84 -7.52 -4.87 -19.06
C GLU A 84 -7.11 -5.38 -20.45
N ALA A 85 -8.05 -5.98 -21.19
CA ALA A 85 -7.83 -6.40 -22.57
C ALA A 85 -7.57 -5.20 -23.52
N ASP A 86 -8.02 -3.99 -23.16
CA ASP A 86 -7.70 -2.77 -23.89
C ASP A 86 -6.50 -2.07 -23.23
N SER A 87 -5.37 -2.03 -23.95
CA SER A 87 -4.14 -1.39 -23.49
C SER A 87 -4.30 0.10 -23.18
N VAL A 88 -5.28 0.77 -23.75
CA VAL A 88 -5.59 2.20 -23.46
C VAL A 88 -6.00 2.34 -21.98
N ASN A 89 -6.80 1.42 -21.46
CA ASN A 89 -7.24 1.46 -20.05
C ASN A 89 -6.09 1.24 -19.07
N VAL A 90 -5.14 0.37 -19.41
CA VAL A 90 -3.98 0.03 -18.56
C VAL A 90 -3.10 1.23 -18.26
N PHE A 91 -3.06 2.21 -19.16
CA PHE A 91 -2.32 3.47 -19.01
C PHE A 91 -3.22 4.68 -18.75
N ASN A 92 -4.52 4.49 -18.59
CA ASN A 92 -5.48 5.55 -18.29
C ASN A 92 -5.42 5.93 -16.80
N ILE A 93 -4.45 6.77 -16.45
CA ILE A 93 -4.24 7.18 -15.05
C ILE A 93 -5.49 7.77 -14.39
N PRO A 94 -6.29 8.63 -15.05
CA PRO A 94 -7.56 9.10 -14.50
C PRO A 94 -8.50 7.95 -14.12
N LEU A 95 -8.70 6.96 -14.99
CA LEU A 95 -9.54 5.79 -14.73
C LEU A 95 -9.01 4.99 -13.53
N LEU A 96 -7.70 4.68 -13.50
CA LEU A 96 -7.08 3.93 -12.41
C LEU A 96 -7.19 4.67 -11.07
N ALA A 97 -7.07 6.00 -11.10
CA ALA A 97 -7.26 6.83 -9.92
C ALA A 97 -8.70 6.83 -9.42
N ASP A 98 -9.69 6.84 -10.33
CA ASP A 98 -11.11 6.74 -9.96
C ASP A 98 -11.42 5.39 -9.29
N ARG A 99 -10.80 4.28 -9.76
CA ARG A 99 -10.90 2.98 -9.09
C ARG A 99 -10.36 2.98 -7.67
N LEU A 100 -9.26 3.72 -7.44
CA LEU A 100 -8.73 3.93 -6.07
C LEU A 100 -9.68 4.77 -5.21
N VAL A 101 -10.29 5.82 -5.78
CA VAL A 101 -11.30 6.62 -5.07
C VAL A 101 -12.50 5.75 -4.70
N ASP A 102 -12.99 4.91 -5.60
CA ASP A 102 -14.08 3.94 -5.31
C ASP A 102 -13.69 2.99 -4.17
N ALA A 103 -12.44 2.48 -4.20
CA ALA A 103 -11.93 1.61 -3.14
C ALA A 103 -11.85 2.34 -1.78
N VAL A 104 -11.46 3.60 -1.76
CA VAL A 104 -11.45 4.42 -0.53
C VAL A 104 -12.87 4.64 -0.01
N HIS A 105 -13.82 4.97 -0.85
CA HIS A 105 -15.21 5.10 -0.45
C HIS A 105 -15.79 3.77 0.08
N TRP A 106 -15.42 2.65 -0.54
CA TRP A 106 -15.79 1.34 -0.02
C TRP A 106 -15.17 1.06 1.35
N ILE A 107 -13.88 1.37 1.57
CA ILE A 107 -13.20 1.25 2.88
C ILE A 107 -13.95 2.05 3.93
N ASP A 108 -14.38 3.28 3.62
CA ASP A 108 -15.11 4.17 4.54
C ASP A 108 -16.47 3.58 4.97
N GLY A 109 -17.03 2.69 4.18
CA GLY A 109 -18.24 1.91 4.52
C GLY A 109 -17.99 0.64 5.34
N GLN A 110 -16.73 0.20 5.55
CA GLN A 110 -16.42 -1.04 6.26
C GLN A 110 -16.16 -0.78 7.74
N ALA A 111 -17.06 -1.19 8.62
CA ALA A 111 -17.00 -0.89 10.06
C ALA A 111 -15.67 -1.26 10.73
N SER A 112 -15.02 -2.35 10.27
CA SER A 112 -13.75 -2.85 10.80
C SER A 112 -12.55 -1.94 10.52
N VAL A 113 -12.58 -1.16 9.44
CA VAL A 113 -11.43 -0.39 8.95
C VAL A 113 -11.72 1.08 8.63
N ALA A 114 -12.99 1.50 8.60
CA ALA A 114 -13.42 2.84 8.18
C ALA A 114 -12.72 3.99 8.93
N LYS A 115 -12.40 3.77 10.20
CA LYS A 115 -11.79 4.80 11.07
C LYS A 115 -10.27 4.77 11.07
N LEU A 116 -9.65 3.80 10.40
CA LEU A 116 -8.19 3.71 10.36
C LEU A 116 -7.61 4.82 9.48
N PRO A 117 -6.49 5.44 9.89
CA PRO A 117 -5.66 6.24 8.99
C PRO A 117 -5.34 5.46 7.72
N LEU A 118 -5.45 6.12 6.55
CA LEU A 118 -5.34 5.45 5.26
C LEU A 118 -4.12 5.95 4.48
N GLY A 119 -3.30 5.01 4.01
CA GLY A 119 -2.21 5.23 3.08
C GLY A 119 -2.49 4.58 1.71
N LEU A 120 -1.75 5.03 0.71
CA LEU A 120 -1.73 4.43 -0.63
C LEU A 120 -0.31 3.94 -0.97
N PHE A 121 -0.21 2.73 -1.51
CA PHE A 121 1.03 2.18 -2.05
C PHE A 121 0.86 1.93 -3.55
N GLY A 122 1.57 2.70 -4.37
CA GLY A 122 1.51 2.58 -5.82
C GLY A 122 2.78 1.98 -6.42
N ALA A 123 2.63 1.09 -7.41
CA ALA A 123 3.73 0.51 -8.15
C ALA A 123 3.64 0.90 -9.63
N SER A 124 4.76 1.34 -10.24
CA SER A 124 4.83 1.74 -11.65
C SER A 124 3.71 2.76 -12.00
N THR A 125 2.82 2.49 -12.97
CA THR A 125 1.65 3.33 -13.31
C THR A 125 0.69 3.51 -12.14
N GLY A 126 0.58 2.52 -11.25
CA GLY A 126 -0.24 2.60 -10.03
C GLY A 126 0.22 3.70 -9.07
N ALA A 127 1.49 4.12 -9.12
CA ALA A 127 1.99 5.24 -8.33
C ALA A 127 1.35 6.58 -8.78
N ALA A 128 1.24 6.79 -10.08
CA ALA A 128 0.53 7.97 -10.61
C ALA A 128 -0.94 7.96 -10.19
N ALA A 129 -1.61 6.82 -10.32
CA ALA A 129 -3.01 6.67 -9.88
C ALA A 129 -3.17 6.98 -8.39
N ALA A 130 -2.25 6.50 -7.54
CA ALA A 130 -2.25 6.79 -6.10
C ALA A 130 -2.08 8.29 -5.80
N LEU A 131 -1.20 8.98 -6.51
CA LEU A 131 -0.98 10.43 -6.35
C LEU A 131 -2.21 11.23 -6.80
N VAL A 132 -2.83 10.86 -7.93
CA VAL A 132 -4.06 11.51 -8.41
C VAL A 132 -5.21 11.27 -7.42
N ALA A 133 -5.37 10.05 -6.91
CA ALA A 133 -6.38 9.74 -5.90
C ALA A 133 -6.14 10.53 -4.60
N ALA A 134 -4.89 10.66 -4.15
CA ALA A 134 -4.54 11.46 -2.98
C ALA A 134 -4.88 12.95 -3.17
N ALA A 135 -4.67 13.49 -4.37
CA ALA A 135 -5.06 14.86 -4.70
C ALA A 135 -6.60 15.04 -4.73
N LYS A 136 -7.37 14.02 -5.17
CA LYS A 136 -8.84 14.02 -5.14
C LYS A 136 -9.42 13.88 -3.74
N LEU A 137 -8.71 13.21 -2.82
CA LEU A 137 -9.15 12.90 -1.46
C LEU A 137 -8.23 13.53 -0.39
N PRO A 138 -8.06 14.87 -0.38
CA PRO A 138 -7.00 15.58 0.34
C PRO A 138 -7.06 15.44 1.87
N ARG A 139 -8.21 15.07 2.43
CA ARG A 139 -8.40 14.90 3.88
C ARG A 139 -8.42 13.44 4.32
N ARG A 140 -8.45 12.50 3.37
CA ARG A 140 -8.60 11.08 3.68
C ARG A 140 -7.27 10.32 3.61
N ILE A 141 -6.37 10.72 2.70
CA ILE A 141 -5.11 10.04 2.48
C ILE A 141 -4.01 10.68 3.36
N GLY A 142 -3.50 9.89 4.30
CA GLY A 142 -2.48 10.30 5.27
C GLY A 142 -1.04 10.12 4.80
N ALA A 143 -0.79 9.23 3.84
CA ALA A 143 0.54 9.01 3.27
C ALA A 143 0.47 8.30 1.91
N VAL A 144 1.46 8.55 1.05
CA VAL A 144 1.65 7.84 -0.22
C VAL A 144 3.06 7.28 -0.31
N VAL A 145 3.20 6.04 -0.79
CA VAL A 145 4.47 5.42 -1.18
C VAL A 145 4.40 5.02 -2.64
N SER A 146 5.38 5.42 -3.41
CA SER A 146 5.61 5.05 -4.82
C SER A 146 6.80 4.10 -4.90
N ARG A 147 6.64 2.90 -5.46
CA ARG A 147 7.71 1.93 -5.68
C ARG A 147 7.95 1.73 -7.17
N GLY A 148 9.15 2.11 -7.66
CA GLY A 148 9.47 2.07 -9.09
C GLY A 148 8.39 2.80 -9.90
N GLY A 149 7.93 3.92 -9.37
CA GLY A 149 6.75 4.59 -9.87
C GLY A 149 7.02 5.50 -11.06
N ARG A 150 5.94 5.79 -11.80
CA ARG A 150 5.85 6.81 -12.83
C ARG A 150 5.02 8.00 -12.32
N PRO A 151 5.52 8.71 -11.27
CA PRO A 151 4.80 9.83 -10.68
C PRO A 151 4.58 11.00 -11.65
N ASP A 152 5.43 11.12 -12.68
CA ASP A 152 5.31 12.08 -13.79
C ASP A 152 3.94 11.99 -14.48
N LEU A 153 3.36 10.78 -14.59
CA LEU A 153 2.05 10.55 -15.18
C LEU A 153 0.88 11.12 -14.35
N ALA A 154 1.12 11.53 -13.11
CA ALA A 154 0.11 12.24 -12.32
C ALA A 154 -0.09 13.70 -12.75
N GLY A 155 0.80 14.25 -13.60
CA GLY A 155 0.65 15.57 -14.19
C GLY A 155 0.41 16.66 -13.12
N ASP A 156 -0.60 17.50 -13.35
CA ASP A 156 -0.93 18.63 -12.47
C ASP A 156 -1.50 18.24 -11.10
N ALA A 157 -1.78 16.96 -10.88
CA ALA A 157 -2.17 16.49 -9.56
C ALA A 157 -1.01 16.56 -8.55
N LEU A 158 0.26 16.48 -9.00
CA LEU A 158 1.44 16.52 -8.13
C LEU A 158 1.45 17.75 -7.21
N ASP A 159 1.14 18.93 -7.74
CA ASP A 159 1.12 20.18 -6.95
C ASP A 159 -0.01 20.24 -5.92
N LYS A 160 -0.98 19.34 -6.02
CA LYS A 160 -2.20 19.28 -5.20
C LYS A 160 -2.20 18.12 -4.19
N VAL A 161 -1.17 17.27 -4.18
CA VAL A 161 -1.06 16.16 -3.23
C VAL A 161 -0.71 16.71 -1.84
N PRO A 162 -1.61 16.63 -0.84
CA PRO A 162 -1.32 17.13 0.51
C PRO A 162 -0.69 16.05 1.39
N ALA A 163 -0.74 14.79 0.97
CA ALA A 163 -0.24 13.66 1.73
C ALA A 163 1.30 13.58 1.67
N PRO A 164 1.98 13.33 2.79
CA PRO A 164 3.39 12.97 2.81
C PRO A 164 3.68 11.85 1.81
N THR A 165 4.67 12.05 0.93
CA THR A 165 4.94 11.15 -0.20
C THR A 165 6.38 10.68 -0.22
N LEU A 166 6.58 9.35 -0.27
CA LEU A 166 7.87 8.71 -0.47
C LEU A 166 7.94 8.12 -1.88
N LEU A 167 8.98 8.50 -2.61
CA LEU A 167 9.33 7.93 -3.91
C LEU A 167 10.51 6.96 -3.71
N ILE A 168 10.35 5.68 -4.09
CA ILE A 168 11.39 4.66 -4.01
C ILE A 168 11.72 4.21 -5.42
N VAL A 169 12.96 4.38 -5.85
CA VAL A 169 13.42 4.09 -7.21
C VAL A 169 14.63 3.16 -7.17
N GLY A 170 14.74 2.25 -8.12
CA GLY A 170 15.94 1.43 -8.31
C GLY A 170 17.09 2.25 -8.89
N GLY A 171 18.29 2.11 -8.34
CA GLY A 171 19.47 2.86 -8.80
C GLY A 171 19.95 2.47 -10.19
N ALA A 172 19.49 1.34 -10.74
CA ALA A 172 19.70 0.91 -12.11
C ALA A 172 18.48 1.13 -13.03
N ASP A 173 17.42 1.81 -12.52
CA ASP A 173 16.22 2.14 -13.29
C ASP A 173 16.39 3.52 -13.96
N PHE A 174 17.36 3.57 -14.89
CA PHE A 174 17.73 4.79 -15.60
C PHE A 174 16.52 5.40 -16.34
N GLY A 175 16.44 6.72 -16.33
CA GLY A 175 15.31 7.47 -16.89
C GLY A 175 14.11 7.59 -15.93
N VAL A 176 13.85 6.58 -15.07
CA VAL A 176 12.81 6.67 -14.05
C VAL A 176 13.28 7.50 -12.85
N ILE A 177 14.60 7.52 -12.56
CA ILE A 177 15.17 8.37 -11.51
C ILE A 177 14.86 9.84 -11.80
N GLU A 178 15.17 10.33 -12.99
CA GLU A 178 14.96 11.73 -13.40
C GLU A 178 13.47 12.12 -13.37
N LEU A 179 12.58 11.19 -13.75
CA LEU A 179 11.14 11.40 -13.67
C LEU A 179 10.66 11.53 -12.21
N ASN A 180 11.26 10.78 -11.30
CA ASN A 180 10.95 10.88 -9.87
C ASN A 180 11.53 12.15 -9.24
N GLU A 181 12.72 12.61 -9.64
CA GLU A 181 13.31 13.87 -9.23
C GLU A 181 12.44 15.07 -9.68
N GLN A 182 11.96 15.05 -10.91
CA GLN A 182 11.04 16.06 -11.44
C GLN A 182 9.73 16.09 -10.66
N ALA A 183 9.15 14.92 -10.39
CA ALA A 183 7.94 14.82 -9.60
C ALA A 183 8.16 15.26 -8.14
N LEU A 184 9.30 14.88 -7.53
CA LEU A 184 9.68 15.33 -6.21
C LEU A 184 9.72 16.86 -6.13
N ALA A 185 10.28 17.54 -7.12
CA ALA A 185 10.35 19.01 -7.15
C ALA A 185 8.95 19.65 -7.07
N ARG A 186 7.94 19.03 -7.69
CA ARG A 186 6.55 19.52 -7.74
C ARG A 186 5.74 19.24 -6.48
N LEU A 187 5.98 18.12 -5.79
CA LEU A 187 5.29 17.79 -4.53
C LEU A 187 5.56 18.89 -3.49
N ARG A 188 4.54 19.29 -2.74
CA ARG A 188 4.62 20.39 -1.74
C ARG A 188 4.55 19.90 -0.29
N ALA A 189 3.91 18.75 -0.04
CA ALA A 189 3.85 18.11 1.27
C ALA A 189 5.22 17.55 1.69
N PRO A 190 5.39 17.06 2.91
CA PRO A 190 6.58 16.31 3.31
C PRO A 190 6.87 15.21 2.28
N LYS A 191 8.10 15.14 1.80
CA LYS A 191 8.47 14.27 0.68
C LYS A 191 9.88 13.73 0.84
N ALA A 192 10.14 12.56 0.27
CA ALA A 192 11.48 11.98 0.16
C ALA A 192 11.61 11.19 -1.14
N LEU A 193 12.84 11.09 -1.64
CA LEU A 193 13.24 10.20 -2.71
C LEU A 193 14.34 9.30 -2.17
N GLU A 194 14.12 7.99 -2.26
CA GLU A 194 15.07 6.98 -1.83
C GLU A 194 15.50 6.12 -3.03
N ILE A 195 16.80 6.05 -3.27
CA ILE A 195 17.37 5.27 -4.36
C ILE A 195 17.96 3.98 -3.78
N VAL A 196 17.38 2.84 -4.20
CA VAL A 196 17.88 1.51 -3.80
C VAL A 196 18.99 1.14 -4.75
N LEU A 197 20.23 1.27 -4.29
CA LEU A 197 21.44 1.05 -5.13
C LEU A 197 21.43 -0.34 -5.74
N GLY A 198 21.76 -0.41 -7.04
CA GLY A 198 21.85 -1.65 -7.81
C GLY A 198 20.51 -2.30 -8.16
N ALA A 199 19.39 -1.81 -7.62
CA ALA A 199 18.08 -2.35 -7.95
C ALA A 199 17.59 -1.84 -9.31
N SER A 200 16.96 -2.74 -10.09
CA SER A 200 16.25 -2.40 -11.32
C SER A 200 14.77 -2.10 -11.04
N HIS A 201 13.98 -1.81 -12.08
CA HIS A 201 12.59 -1.36 -11.98
C HIS A 201 11.68 -2.23 -11.10
N LEU A 202 11.86 -3.55 -11.13
CA LEU A 202 11.01 -4.50 -10.41
C LEU A 202 11.58 -4.95 -9.06
N PHE A 203 12.79 -4.51 -8.70
CA PHE A 203 13.49 -4.86 -7.46
C PHE A 203 13.68 -6.39 -7.27
N PRO A 204 14.11 -7.15 -8.31
CA PRO A 204 14.32 -8.58 -8.19
C PRO A 204 15.65 -8.93 -7.52
N GLU A 205 16.58 -7.98 -7.40
CA GLU A 205 17.90 -8.19 -6.88
C GLU A 205 17.87 -8.54 -5.39
N PRO A 206 18.79 -9.39 -4.90
CA PRO A 206 18.82 -9.78 -3.50
C PRO A 206 18.84 -8.57 -2.55
N GLY A 207 17.89 -8.52 -1.61
CA GLY A 207 17.75 -7.42 -0.65
C GLY A 207 17.03 -6.19 -1.16
N ALA A 208 16.84 -6.02 -2.47
CA ALA A 208 16.19 -4.82 -3.03
C ALA A 208 14.74 -4.67 -2.58
N LEU A 209 13.93 -5.73 -2.65
CA LEU A 209 12.54 -5.70 -2.17
C LEU A 209 12.47 -5.54 -0.65
N LYS A 210 13.45 -6.07 0.10
CA LYS A 210 13.53 -5.84 1.55
C LYS A 210 13.75 -4.37 1.86
N ALA A 211 14.63 -3.68 1.12
CA ALA A 211 14.84 -2.25 1.29
C ALA A 211 13.53 -1.46 1.03
N VAL A 212 12.77 -1.81 -0.02
CA VAL A 212 11.44 -1.22 -0.27
C VAL A 212 10.50 -1.42 0.92
N ILE A 213 10.45 -2.63 1.48
CA ILE A 213 9.60 -2.97 2.64
C ILE A 213 9.97 -2.11 3.85
N ASP A 214 11.25 -1.98 4.16
CA ASP A 214 11.74 -1.23 5.33
C ASP A 214 11.44 0.26 5.16
N LEU A 215 11.71 0.84 3.98
CA LEU A 215 11.43 2.23 3.66
C LEU A 215 9.93 2.53 3.71
N ALA A 216 9.11 1.72 3.05
CA ALA A 216 7.66 1.90 3.02
C ALA A 216 7.03 1.74 4.42
N GLY A 217 7.44 0.70 5.17
CA GLY A 217 6.97 0.45 6.52
C GLY A 217 7.29 1.62 7.45
N THR A 218 8.53 2.09 7.46
CA THR A 218 8.95 3.25 8.27
C THR A 218 8.19 4.52 7.89
N TRP A 219 7.93 4.74 6.59
CA TRP A 219 7.15 5.89 6.12
C TRP A 219 5.72 5.85 6.62
N PHE A 220 5.04 4.71 6.45
CA PHE A 220 3.66 4.55 6.93
C PHE A 220 3.57 4.62 8.46
N GLU A 221 4.49 4.00 9.21
CA GLU A 221 4.53 4.13 10.67
C GLU A 221 4.65 5.58 11.13
N ARG A 222 5.50 6.36 10.46
CA ARG A 222 5.70 7.78 10.78
C ARG A 222 4.46 8.62 10.52
N HIS A 223 3.76 8.39 9.42
CA HIS A 223 2.70 9.28 8.95
C HIS A 223 1.28 8.79 9.22
N LEU A 224 1.09 7.48 9.47
CA LEU A 224 -0.20 6.89 9.82
C LEU A 224 -0.26 6.40 11.26
N GLY A 225 0.89 6.22 11.92
CA GLY A 225 0.93 5.81 13.31
C GLY A 225 0.36 6.91 14.22
N THR A 226 -0.43 6.51 15.21
CA THR A 226 -0.80 7.42 16.31
C THR A 226 0.46 7.86 17.04
N THR A 227 0.57 9.14 17.34
CA THR A 227 1.69 9.64 18.15
C THR A 227 1.75 8.91 19.49
N SER A 228 2.94 8.78 20.07
CA SER A 228 3.11 8.12 21.39
C SER A 228 2.22 8.76 22.47
N ALA A 229 1.83 10.03 22.31
CA ALA A 229 0.93 10.76 23.19
C ALA A 229 -0.54 10.27 23.03
N GLU A 230 -0.99 10.00 21.82
CA GLU A 230 -2.34 9.49 21.55
C GLU A 230 -2.49 8.04 22.00
N ARG A 231 -1.46 7.19 21.82
CA ARG A 231 -1.45 5.81 22.34
C ARG A 231 -1.56 5.77 23.87
N ARG A 232 -0.88 6.69 24.58
CA ARG A 232 -0.97 6.80 26.06
C ARG A 232 -2.33 7.31 26.53
N ARG A 233 -3.00 8.12 25.73
CA ARG A 233 -4.32 8.68 26.05
C ARG A 233 -5.41 7.64 25.91
N THR A 234 -5.36 6.81 24.86
CA THR A 234 -6.30 5.69 24.64
C THR A 234 -6.11 4.55 25.64
N ALA A 235 -4.91 4.32 26.14
CA ALA A 235 -4.66 3.36 27.20
C ALA A 235 -5.24 3.79 28.56
N ARG A 236 -5.21 5.10 28.86
CA ARG A 236 -5.75 5.67 30.13
C ARG A 236 -7.26 5.79 30.19
N THR A 237 -7.99 5.63 29.09
CA THR A 237 -9.45 5.69 29.03
C THR A 237 -10.11 4.31 29.09
N LYS A 238 -9.32 3.24 29.25
CA LYS A 238 -9.82 1.84 29.36
C LYS A 238 -9.67 1.25 30.76
N ASP A 239 -9.13 2.03 31.72
CA ASP A 239 -9.11 1.76 33.14
C ASP A 239 -10.19 2.64 33.84
#